data_fdd9278442fd919b03f62b05c623474d
#
_entry.id   fdd9278442fd919b03f62b05c623474d
#
_cell.length_a   1.000
_cell.length_b   1.000
_cell.length_c   1.000
_cell.angle_alpha   90.00
_cell.angle_beta   90.00
_cell.angle_gamma   90.00
#
_symmetry.space_group_name_H-M   'P 1'
#
loop_
_entity.id
_entity.type
_entity.pdbx_description
1 polymer ?
#
loop_
_entity_poly.entity_id
_entity_poly.type
_entity_poly.pdbx_seq_one_letter_code
_entity_poly.pdbx_strand_id
1 'polypeptide(L)'
;MGSDRQGSRGRRLGKLIGLLQLIATKTDLVEVDLDLFYHRDIRDLWRRDDHGLPLLTLRQLWVRLRLGLPRESALAKDANGGRMPWSIEDHLIADLWAQRANAGKARGAKFVDHPSRPAAAKKSTQLSDERIARGQARFAERHRKLNGGN
;
A
#
# COMPACT_ATOMS: atom_id res chain seq x y z
N MET A 1 -18.95 29.32 2.49
CA MET A 1 -17.60 28.80 2.13
C MET A 1 -16.87 28.32 3.37
N GLY A 2 -17.10 27.12 3.90
CA GLY A 2 -16.57 26.69 5.19
C GLY A 2 -16.46 25.18 5.43
N SER A 3 -16.64 24.31 4.42
CA SER A 3 -16.77 22.86 4.68
C SER A 3 -15.53 21.98 4.34
N ASP A 4 -14.48 22.51 3.72
CA ASP A 4 -13.34 21.70 3.25
C ASP A 4 -12.21 21.48 4.26
N ARG A 5 -12.20 22.20 5.40
CA ARG A 5 -11.11 22.10 6.38
C ARG A 5 -11.19 20.89 7.31
N GLN A 6 -12.37 20.32 7.54
CA GLN A 6 -12.56 19.18 8.45
C GLN A 6 -12.12 17.83 7.83
N GLY A 7 -12.33 17.61 6.55
CA GLY A 7 -11.93 16.37 5.86
C GLY A 7 -10.41 16.18 5.74
N SER A 8 -9.65 17.27 5.78
CA SER A 8 -8.18 17.26 5.69
C SER A 8 -7.50 16.88 7.02
N ARG A 9 -8.07 17.28 8.15
CA ARG A 9 -7.53 16.98 9.49
C ARG A 9 -7.65 15.50 9.85
N GLY A 10 -8.78 14.86 9.58
CA GLY A 10 -8.99 13.44 9.85
C GLY A 10 -8.06 12.52 9.05
N ARG A 11 -7.76 12.86 7.79
CA ARG A 11 -6.80 12.14 6.96
C ARG A 11 -5.36 12.28 7.42
N ARG A 12 -4.96 13.42 7.98
CA ARG A 12 -3.61 13.64 8.51
C ARG A 12 -3.38 12.88 9.81
N LEU A 13 -4.36 12.86 10.70
CA LEU A 13 -4.31 12.08 11.94
C LEU A 13 -4.18 10.58 11.68
N GLY A 14 -4.92 10.02 10.73
CA GLY A 14 -4.82 8.60 10.37
C GLY A 14 -3.44 8.21 9.82
N LYS A 15 -2.78 9.11 9.08
CA LYS A 15 -1.42 8.89 8.57
C LYS A 15 -0.39 8.89 9.70
N LEU A 16 -0.52 9.79 10.67
CA LEU A 16 0.38 9.88 11.80
C LEU A 16 0.23 8.67 12.72
N ILE A 17 -0.99 8.27 13.02
CA ILE A 17 -1.26 7.06 13.82
C ILE A 17 -0.66 5.82 13.14
N GLY A 18 -0.87 5.66 11.83
CA GLY A 18 -0.29 4.53 11.09
C GLY A 18 1.24 4.54 11.08
N LEU A 19 1.87 5.72 11.00
CA LEU A 19 3.33 5.83 11.11
C LEU A 19 3.82 5.44 12.50
N LEU A 20 3.20 5.94 13.55
CA LEU A 20 3.57 5.60 14.94
C LEU A 20 3.39 4.11 15.24
N GLN A 21 2.30 3.51 14.75
CA GLN A 21 2.08 2.06 14.84
C GLN A 21 3.17 1.27 14.10
N LEU A 22 3.55 1.71 12.90
CA LEU A 22 4.63 1.07 12.14
C LEU A 22 5.95 1.12 12.90
N ILE A 23 6.32 2.29 13.44
CA ILE A 23 7.52 2.45 14.25
C ILE A 23 7.45 1.55 15.49
N ALA A 24 6.33 1.55 16.22
CA ALA A 24 6.19 0.77 17.44
C ALA A 24 6.24 -0.75 17.22
N THR A 25 5.76 -1.24 16.07
CA THR A 25 5.65 -2.69 15.79
C THR A 25 6.81 -3.25 14.97
N LYS A 26 7.52 -2.40 14.21
CA LYS A 26 8.54 -2.82 13.25
C LYS A 26 9.76 -1.89 13.28
N THR A 27 10.18 -1.48 14.48
CA THR A 27 11.30 -0.56 14.69
C THR A 27 12.56 -1.01 13.97
N ASP A 28 12.94 -2.28 14.14
CA ASP A 28 14.17 -2.83 13.56
C ASP A 28 14.18 -2.76 12.02
N LEU A 29 13.03 -3.03 11.38
CA LEU A 29 12.92 -2.93 9.92
C LEU A 29 13.01 -1.48 9.45
N VAL A 30 12.42 -0.56 10.23
CA VAL A 30 12.49 0.88 9.94
C VAL A 30 13.91 1.38 10.08
N GLU A 31 14.64 0.97 11.13
CA GLU A 31 16.05 1.35 11.34
C GLU A 31 16.93 0.85 10.20
N VAL A 32 16.82 -0.43 9.84
CA VAL A 32 17.59 -1.03 8.74
C VAL A 32 17.33 -0.29 7.42
N ASP A 33 16.07 -0.01 7.09
CA ASP A 33 15.72 0.67 5.85
C ASP A 33 16.18 2.14 5.84
N LEU A 34 16.12 2.83 6.98
CA LEU A 34 16.63 4.19 7.10
C LEU A 34 18.16 4.26 6.95
N ASP A 35 18.88 3.32 7.56
CA ASP A 35 20.33 3.26 7.47
C ASP A 35 20.78 2.91 6.05
N LEU A 36 20.25 1.81 5.48
CA LEU A 36 20.67 1.31 4.16
C LEU A 36 20.34 2.26 3.01
N PHE A 37 19.15 2.86 3.00
CA PHE A 37 18.67 3.62 1.84
C PHE A 37 18.77 5.13 2.00
N TYR A 38 18.87 5.62 3.23
CA TYR A 38 18.87 7.06 3.49
C TYR A 38 20.04 7.54 4.34
N HIS A 39 20.88 6.62 4.85
CA HIS A 39 22.01 6.93 5.74
C HIS A 39 21.56 7.83 6.90
N ARG A 40 20.44 7.45 7.55
CA ARG A 40 19.82 8.19 8.65
C ARG A 40 19.53 7.27 9.81
N ASP A 41 19.77 7.77 11.00
CA ASP A 41 19.39 7.12 12.26
C ASP A 41 17.95 7.53 12.63
N ILE A 42 17.13 6.60 13.09
CA ILE A 42 15.79 6.92 13.60
C ILE A 42 15.84 7.89 14.77
N ARG A 43 16.94 7.91 15.54
CA ARG A 43 17.19 8.83 16.66
C ARG A 43 17.28 10.29 16.21
N ASP A 44 17.49 10.55 14.93
CA ASP A 44 17.48 11.89 14.33
C ASP A 44 16.12 12.60 14.46
N LEU A 45 15.05 11.86 14.80
CA LEU A 45 13.75 12.44 15.18
C LEU A 45 13.85 13.29 16.44
N TRP A 46 14.75 12.95 17.34
CA TRP A 46 14.94 13.65 18.63
C TRP A 46 16.21 14.50 18.68
N ARG A 47 17.15 14.25 17.76
CA ARG A 47 18.37 15.05 17.62
C ARG A 47 18.06 16.35 16.89
N ARG A 48 18.84 17.38 17.23
CA ARG A 48 18.70 18.70 16.61
C ARG A 48 20.06 19.13 16.03
N ASP A 49 19.98 19.96 14.99
CA ASP A 49 21.15 20.63 14.44
C ASP A 49 21.57 21.85 15.31
N ASP A 50 22.63 22.53 14.89
CA ASP A 50 23.18 23.71 15.55
C ASP A 50 22.20 24.89 15.58
N HIS A 51 21.15 24.85 14.76
CA HIS A 51 20.08 25.84 14.71
C HIS A 51 18.82 25.42 15.50
N GLY A 52 18.90 24.29 16.22
CA GLY A 52 17.80 23.76 17.02
C GLY A 52 16.70 23.06 16.20
N LEU A 53 16.90 22.81 14.89
CA LEU A 53 15.95 22.12 14.05
C LEU A 53 16.13 20.60 14.13
N PRO A 54 15.05 19.79 14.06
CA PRO A 54 15.17 18.34 14.09
C PRO A 54 15.89 17.83 12.83
N LEU A 55 16.86 16.93 13.01
CA LEU A 55 17.60 16.32 11.91
C LEU A 55 16.71 15.45 11.01
N LEU A 56 15.65 14.90 11.57
CA LEU A 56 14.61 14.14 10.86
C LEU A 56 13.23 14.55 11.39
N THR A 57 12.30 14.88 10.53
CA THR A 57 10.91 15.17 10.89
C THR A 57 10.01 13.96 10.63
N LEU A 58 8.91 13.82 11.37
CA LEU A 58 7.92 12.77 11.13
C LEU A 58 7.36 12.79 9.69
N ARG A 59 7.26 13.96 9.08
CA ARG A 59 6.86 14.09 7.68
C ARG A 59 7.90 13.50 6.74
N GLN A 60 9.18 13.82 6.93
CA GLN A 60 10.27 13.26 6.14
C GLN A 60 10.35 11.75 6.29
N LEU A 61 10.24 11.25 7.52
CA LEU A 61 10.19 9.83 7.81
C LEU A 61 9.02 9.17 7.06
N TRP A 62 7.81 9.72 7.19
CA TRP A 62 6.63 9.19 6.49
C TRP A 62 6.80 9.12 4.96
N VAL A 63 7.35 10.18 4.36
CA VAL A 63 7.59 10.24 2.90
C VAL A 63 8.58 9.16 2.48
N ARG A 64 9.69 9.01 3.22
CA ARG A 64 10.73 8.01 2.93
C ARG A 64 10.17 6.59 3.03
N LEU A 65 9.51 6.26 4.13
CA LEU A 65 8.97 4.91 4.35
C LEU A 65 7.79 4.58 3.42
N ARG A 66 7.00 5.57 3.03
CA ARG A 66 5.78 5.33 2.23
C ARG A 66 6.01 5.37 0.72
N LEU A 67 6.89 6.23 0.25
CA LEU A 67 7.03 6.54 -1.17
C LEU A 67 8.44 6.29 -1.71
N GLY A 68 9.44 6.22 -0.85
CA GLY A 68 10.83 6.20 -1.27
C GLY A 68 11.54 4.85 -1.08
N LEU A 69 10.93 3.88 -0.40
CA LEU A 69 11.57 2.58 -0.20
C LEU A 69 11.52 1.73 -1.48
N PRO A 70 12.66 1.14 -1.86
CA PRO A 70 12.71 0.19 -2.95
C PRO A 70 12.10 -1.16 -2.55
N ARG A 71 11.87 -2.04 -3.52
CA ARG A 71 11.32 -3.39 -3.28
C ARG A 71 12.26 -4.29 -2.46
N GLU A 72 13.54 -3.98 -2.46
CA GLU A 72 14.59 -4.67 -1.72
C GLU A 72 14.57 -4.35 -0.23
N SER A 73 13.81 -3.34 0.19
CA SER A 73 13.72 -2.90 1.58
C SER A 73 13.20 -3.99 2.52
N ALA A 74 13.61 -3.92 3.78
CA ALA A 74 13.17 -4.86 4.81
C ALA A 74 11.66 -4.78 5.03
N LEU A 75 11.10 -3.57 5.03
CA LEU A 75 9.65 -3.36 5.14
C LEU A 75 8.87 -3.90 3.94
N ALA A 76 9.39 -3.76 2.71
CA ALA A 76 8.74 -4.31 1.54
C ALA A 76 8.75 -5.84 1.54
N LYS A 77 9.85 -6.46 1.92
CA LYS A 77 9.98 -7.92 2.09
C LYS A 77 9.03 -8.41 3.16
N ASP A 78 9.00 -7.77 4.32
CA ASP A 78 8.10 -8.14 5.42
C ASP A 78 6.62 -8.06 5.01
N ALA A 79 6.22 -6.98 4.34
CA ALA A 79 4.87 -6.83 3.78
C ALA A 79 4.52 -7.90 2.74
N ASN A 80 5.51 -8.53 2.11
CA ASN A 80 5.38 -9.59 1.10
C ASN A 80 5.71 -10.99 1.66
N GLY A 81 5.53 -11.19 2.96
CA GLY A 81 5.75 -12.50 3.62
C GLY A 81 7.20 -12.96 3.65
N GLY A 82 8.14 -12.03 3.81
CA GLY A 82 9.59 -12.26 3.88
C GLY A 82 10.28 -12.42 2.53
N ARG A 83 9.53 -12.32 1.42
CA ARG A 83 10.05 -12.44 0.05
C ARG A 83 10.14 -11.08 -0.61
N MET A 84 11.10 -10.93 -1.52
CA MET A 84 11.16 -9.74 -2.35
C MET A 84 9.89 -9.62 -3.21
N PRO A 85 9.22 -8.45 -3.23
CA PRO A 85 8.11 -8.22 -4.15
C PRO A 85 8.56 -8.36 -5.61
N TRP A 86 7.73 -8.96 -6.44
CA TRP A 86 8.01 -9.11 -7.87
C TRP A 86 8.01 -7.76 -8.59
N SER A 87 8.98 -7.57 -9.45
CA SER A 87 9.03 -6.45 -10.39
C SER A 87 8.17 -6.71 -11.63
N ILE A 88 8.06 -5.70 -12.48
CA ILE A 88 7.42 -5.86 -13.80
C ILE A 88 8.21 -6.88 -14.64
N GLU A 89 9.54 -6.84 -14.58
CA GLU A 89 10.42 -7.78 -15.30
C GLU A 89 10.21 -9.22 -14.83
N ASP A 90 10.08 -9.45 -13.50
CA ASP A 90 9.79 -10.78 -12.97
C ASP A 90 8.47 -11.33 -13.51
N HIS A 91 7.45 -10.47 -13.61
CA HIS A 91 6.15 -10.84 -14.21
C HIS A 91 6.27 -11.15 -15.69
N LEU A 92 7.02 -10.35 -16.46
CA LEU A 92 7.24 -10.59 -17.89
C LEU A 92 8.01 -11.88 -18.16
N ILE A 93 9.04 -12.17 -17.35
CA ILE A 93 9.80 -13.42 -17.43
C ILE A 93 8.87 -14.61 -17.13
N ALA A 94 8.03 -14.50 -16.11
CA ALA A 94 7.07 -15.54 -15.80
C ALA A 94 6.02 -15.75 -16.91
N ASP A 95 5.60 -14.68 -17.60
CA ASP A 95 4.70 -14.75 -18.74
C ASP A 95 5.34 -15.48 -19.93
N LEU A 96 6.59 -15.16 -20.24
CA LEU A 96 7.37 -15.83 -21.28
C LEU A 96 7.55 -17.33 -20.95
N TRP A 97 7.86 -17.65 -19.69
CA TRP A 97 7.95 -19.02 -19.23
C TRP A 97 6.60 -19.75 -19.39
N ALA A 98 5.50 -19.13 -18.95
CA ALA A 98 4.16 -19.71 -19.06
C ALA A 98 3.76 -19.91 -20.53
N GLN A 99 4.07 -18.97 -21.42
CA GLN A 99 3.86 -19.11 -22.85
C GLN A 99 4.62 -20.32 -23.40
N ARG A 100 5.89 -20.48 -23.04
CA ARG A 100 6.71 -21.61 -23.46
C ARG A 100 6.18 -22.94 -22.91
N ALA A 101 5.81 -22.99 -21.64
CA ALA A 101 5.30 -24.18 -20.96
C ALA A 101 3.93 -24.64 -21.51
N ASN A 102 3.17 -23.73 -22.11
CA ASN A 102 1.87 -24.02 -22.70
C ASN A 102 1.92 -24.16 -24.24
N ALA A 103 3.07 -23.89 -24.88
CA ALA A 103 3.24 -24.07 -26.31
C ALA A 103 3.03 -25.56 -26.71
N GLY A 104 2.18 -25.80 -27.71
CA GLY A 104 1.87 -27.13 -28.18
C GLY A 104 0.86 -27.93 -27.36
N LYS A 105 0.28 -27.37 -26.31
CA LYS A 105 -0.81 -28.03 -25.57
C LYS A 105 -2.10 -28.12 -26.42
N ALA A 106 -2.82 -29.23 -26.25
CA ALA A 106 -4.12 -29.42 -26.89
C ALA A 106 -5.13 -28.35 -26.44
N ARG A 107 -6.10 -28.03 -27.33
CA ARG A 107 -7.19 -27.10 -27.03
C ARG A 107 -7.97 -27.58 -25.79
N GLY A 108 -8.12 -26.74 -24.78
CA GLY A 108 -8.81 -27.07 -23.52
C GLY A 108 -7.90 -27.66 -22.43
N ALA A 109 -6.62 -27.89 -22.70
CA ALA A 109 -5.69 -28.32 -21.66
C ALA A 109 -5.52 -27.21 -20.58
N LYS A 110 -5.35 -27.62 -19.34
CA LYS A 110 -5.16 -26.68 -18.21
C LYS A 110 -3.93 -25.82 -18.43
N PHE A 111 -4.11 -24.51 -18.31
CA PHE A 111 -3.02 -23.55 -18.35
C PHE A 111 -2.08 -23.76 -17.17
N VAL A 112 -0.77 -23.75 -17.43
CA VAL A 112 0.28 -23.83 -16.42
C VAL A 112 0.94 -22.48 -16.29
N ASP A 113 0.86 -21.90 -15.12
CA ASP A 113 1.53 -20.66 -14.79
C ASP A 113 2.90 -20.92 -14.14
N HIS A 114 3.74 -19.89 -14.05
CA HIS A 114 5.05 -20.03 -13.41
C HIS A 114 4.89 -20.39 -11.92
N PRO A 115 5.56 -21.45 -11.43
CA PRO A 115 5.32 -21.99 -10.07
C PRO A 115 5.64 -20.99 -8.95
N SER A 116 6.58 -20.07 -9.18
CA SER A 116 6.95 -19.03 -8.20
C SER A 116 6.12 -17.76 -8.31
N ARG A 117 5.17 -17.68 -9.26
CA ARG A 117 4.31 -16.49 -9.37
C ARG A 117 3.49 -16.35 -8.10
N PRO A 118 3.55 -15.17 -7.42
CA PRO A 118 2.68 -14.94 -6.28
C PRO A 118 1.23 -15.07 -6.74
N ALA A 119 0.45 -15.85 -5.99
CA ALA A 119 -0.98 -15.94 -6.26
C ALA A 119 -1.54 -14.51 -6.32
N ALA A 120 -2.25 -14.21 -7.39
CA ALA A 120 -2.90 -12.91 -7.52
C ALA A 120 -3.67 -12.65 -6.22
N ALA A 121 -3.29 -11.59 -5.50
CA ALA A 121 -4.02 -11.21 -4.32
C ALA A 121 -5.48 -11.16 -4.75
N LYS A 122 -6.31 -12.04 -4.17
CA LYS A 122 -7.75 -12.01 -4.42
C LYS A 122 -8.15 -10.58 -4.08
N LYS A 123 -8.27 -9.73 -5.10
CA LYS A 123 -8.91 -8.45 -4.89
C LYS A 123 -10.22 -8.83 -4.27
N SER A 124 -10.44 -8.47 -3.03
CA SER A 124 -11.75 -8.58 -2.43
C SER A 124 -12.65 -7.59 -3.18
N THR A 125 -13.09 -8.02 -4.35
CA THR A 125 -14.08 -7.31 -5.19
C THR A 125 -15.47 -7.48 -4.55
N GLN A 126 -15.55 -8.23 -3.47
CA GLN A 126 -16.70 -8.18 -2.60
C GLN A 126 -16.63 -6.84 -1.85
N LEU A 127 -17.20 -5.81 -2.50
CA LEU A 127 -17.82 -4.73 -1.74
C LEU A 127 -18.61 -5.43 -0.65
N SER A 128 -18.25 -5.23 0.64
CA SER A 128 -19.01 -5.89 1.71
C SER A 128 -20.47 -5.63 1.47
N ASP A 129 -21.33 -6.63 1.69
CA ASP A 129 -22.77 -6.53 1.44
C ASP A 129 -23.36 -5.26 2.08
N GLU A 130 -22.78 -4.81 3.20
CA GLU A 130 -23.08 -3.53 3.81
C GLU A 130 -22.75 -2.29 2.95
N ARG A 131 -21.69 -2.32 2.13
CA ARG A 131 -21.35 -1.21 1.23
C ARG A 131 -22.31 -1.19 0.04
N ILE A 132 -22.70 -2.35 -0.45
CA ILE A 132 -23.72 -2.49 -1.50
C ILE A 132 -25.06 -2.00 -0.98
N ALA A 133 -25.49 -2.46 0.20
CA ALA A 133 -26.74 -2.05 0.83
C ALA A 133 -26.77 -0.53 1.10
N ARG A 134 -25.68 0.06 1.62
CA ARG A 134 -25.57 1.53 1.80
C ARG A 134 -25.61 2.28 0.47
N GLY A 135 -25.00 1.75 -0.58
CA GLY A 135 -25.05 2.32 -1.93
C GLY A 135 -26.48 2.32 -2.48
N GLN A 136 -27.17 1.20 -2.37
CA GLN A 136 -28.57 1.04 -2.79
C GLN A 136 -29.53 1.96 -2.01
N ALA A 137 -29.35 2.05 -0.68
CA ALA A 137 -30.16 2.94 0.15
C ALA A 137 -30.01 4.42 -0.25
N ARG A 138 -28.77 4.88 -0.49
CA ARG A 138 -28.50 6.25 -0.97
C ARG A 138 -29.08 6.51 -2.37
N PHE A 139 -29.02 5.52 -3.24
CA PHE A 139 -29.59 5.63 -4.58
C PHE A 139 -31.13 5.73 -4.49
N ALA A 140 -31.76 4.87 -3.73
CA ALA A 140 -33.21 4.89 -3.50
C ALA A 140 -33.70 6.21 -2.88
N GLU A 141 -32.96 6.76 -1.92
CA GLU A 141 -33.27 8.05 -1.30
C GLU A 141 -33.17 9.21 -2.31
N ARG A 142 -32.14 9.24 -3.14
CA ARG A 142 -31.99 10.25 -4.22
C ARG A 142 -33.14 10.13 -5.23
N HIS A 143 -33.48 8.92 -5.63
CA HIS A 143 -34.56 8.68 -6.59
C HIS A 143 -35.92 9.14 -6.04
N ARG A 144 -36.18 8.91 -4.73
CA ARG A 144 -37.37 9.38 -4.05
C ARG A 144 -37.45 10.91 -3.99
N LYS A 145 -36.30 11.58 -3.71
CA LYS A 145 -36.22 13.05 -3.69
C LYS A 145 -36.41 13.67 -5.07
N LEU A 146 -35.99 13.01 -6.15
CA LEU A 146 -36.16 13.50 -7.52
C LEU A 146 -37.56 13.27 -8.05
N ASN A 147 -38.23 12.18 -7.66
CA ASN A 147 -39.56 11.83 -8.16
C ASN A 147 -40.72 12.26 -7.20
N GLY A 148 -40.40 12.74 -6.01
CA GLY A 148 -41.40 13.20 -5.02
C GLY A 148 -41.63 14.70 -4.95
N GLY A 149 -41.15 15.45 -5.94
CA GLY A 149 -41.26 16.92 -6.04
C GLY A 149 -42.31 17.37 -7.07
N ASN A 150 -43.48 16.73 -7.12
CA ASN A 150 -44.65 17.24 -7.84
C ASN A 150 -45.84 17.23 -6.90
#